data_857397b2ceeeabfe7077136c2671a08a
#
_entry.id   857397b2ceeeabfe7077136c2671a08a
#
_cell.length_a   1.000
_cell.length_b   1.000
_cell.length_c   1.000
_cell.angle_alpha   90.00
_cell.angle_beta   90.00
_cell.angle_gamma   90.00
#
_symmetry.space_group_name_H-M   'P 1'
#
loop_
_entity.id
_entity.type
_entity.pdbx_description
1 polymer ?
#
loop_
_entity_poly.entity_id
_entity_poly.type
_entity_poly.pdbx_seq_one_letter_code
_entity_poly.pdbx_strand_id
1 'polypeptide(L)'
;MAEPFDVAIVGLRPAGAVAAGLLGQAGLTVWVADKPPGGHEIPRAIALDHEISRWFQQMGVLDAVLPHCEPFTPNEFFGVDGQLIRRITLVVPPYPQGHVPSIG
;
A
#
# COMPACT_ATOMS: atom_id res chain seq x y z
N MET A 1 14.87 28.60 -17.40
CA MET A 1 15.66 27.59 -16.70
C MET A 1 14.75 26.84 -15.74
N ALA A 2 14.69 25.55 -15.83
CA ALA A 2 13.84 24.75 -14.93
C ALA A 2 14.40 24.79 -13.50
N GLU A 3 13.52 24.95 -12.53
CA GLU A 3 13.92 24.86 -11.13
C GLU A 3 14.28 23.41 -10.76
N PRO A 4 15.29 23.21 -9.91
CA PRO A 4 15.62 21.86 -9.47
C PRO A 4 14.52 21.27 -8.60
N PHE A 5 14.32 19.97 -8.68
CA PHE A 5 13.45 19.26 -7.78
C PHE A 5 14.16 18.94 -6.46
N ASP A 6 13.40 18.87 -5.38
CA ASP A 6 13.96 18.49 -4.09
C ASP A 6 14.32 16.99 -4.05
N VAL A 7 13.48 16.16 -4.69
CA VAL A 7 13.64 14.71 -4.68
C VAL A 7 13.38 14.15 -6.07
N ALA A 8 14.17 13.17 -6.47
CA ALA A 8 13.94 12.40 -7.69
C ALA A 8 13.69 10.94 -7.30
N ILE A 9 12.60 10.38 -7.79
CA ILE A 9 12.22 8.98 -7.54
C ILE A 9 12.23 8.24 -8.86
N VAL A 10 13.01 7.16 -8.91
CA VAL A 10 13.02 6.25 -10.05
C VAL A 10 12.30 4.98 -9.66
N GLY A 11 11.19 4.72 -10.32
CA GLY A 11 10.31 3.60 -10.02
C GLY A 11 9.03 4.06 -9.34
N LEU A 12 7.90 3.86 -10.02
CA LEU A 12 6.57 4.22 -9.49
C LEU A 12 5.81 2.95 -9.09
N ARG A 13 6.49 2.04 -8.41
CA ARG A 13 5.89 0.89 -7.75
C ARG A 13 5.42 1.30 -6.35
N PRO A 14 4.87 0.41 -5.53
CA PRO A 14 4.29 0.81 -4.25
C PRO A 14 5.18 1.71 -3.39
N ALA A 15 6.45 1.36 -3.24
CA ALA A 15 7.37 2.16 -2.43
C ALA A 15 7.58 3.57 -3.01
N GLY A 16 7.83 3.64 -4.32
CA GLY A 16 8.03 4.92 -5.00
C GLY A 16 6.78 5.79 -5.01
N ALA A 17 5.62 5.17 -5.23
CA ALA A 17 4.34 5.88 -5.23
C ALA A 17 4.00 6.46 -3.85
N VAL A 18 4.18 5.68 -2.80
CA VAL A 18 3.93 6.15 -1.43
C VAL A 18 4.93 7.25 -1.03
N ALA A 19 6.21 7.05 -1.37
CA ALA A 19 7.24 8.05 -1.11
C ALA A 19 6.92 9.37 -1.81
N ALA A 20 6.53 9.32 -3.09
CA ALA A 20 6.15 10.51 -3.86
C ALA A 20 4.95 11.23 -3.21
N GLY A 21 3.95 10.49 -2.80
CA GLY A 21 2.77 11.06 -2.16
C GLY A 21 3.09 11.73 -0.82
N LEU A 22 3.84 11.07 0.04
CA LEU A 22 4.19 11.61 1.35
C LEU A 22 5.14 12.80 1.25
N LEU A 23 6.14 12.73 0.38
CA LEU A 23 7.09 13.83 0.19
C LEU A 23 6.42 15.05 -0.44
N GLY A 24 5.53 14.84 -1.42
CA GLY A 24 4.75 15.91 -2.00
C GLY A 24 3.83 16.57 -0.99
N GLN A 25 3.21 15.78 -0.12
CA GLN A 25 2.36 16.29 0.95
C GLN A 25 3.16 17.10 1.98
N ALA A 26 4.43 16.76 2.17
CA ALA A 26 5.34 17.52 3.05
C ALA A 26 5.81 18.84 2.43
N GLY A 27 5.43 19.14 1.19
CA GLY A 27 5.76 20.39 0.53
C GLY A 27 7.00 20.33 -0.35
N LEU A 28 7.57 19.16 -0.55
CA LEU A 28 8.74 18.99 -1.40
C LEU A 28 8.32 18.84 -2.86
N THR A 29 9.19 19.34 -3.76
CA THR A 29 9.00 19.10 -5.20
C THR A 29 9.59 17.75 -5.57
N VAL A 30 8.77 16.89 -6.15
CA VAL A 30 9.16 15.50 -6.43
C VAL A 30 9.11 15.26 -7.94
N TRP A 31 10.20 14.72 -8.46
CA TRP A 31 10.27 14.23 -9.83
C TRP A 31 10.20 12.70 -9.82
N VAL A 32 9.30 12.14 -10.62
CA VAL A 32 9.10 10.69 -10.66
C VAL A 32 9.22 10.19 -12.07
N ALA A 33 9.93 9.08 -12.24
CA ALA A 33 10.02 8.39 -13.53
C ALA A 33 9.86 6.89 -13.31
N ASP A 34 9.22 6.23 -14.26
CA ASP A 34 9.11 4.78 -14.25
C ASP A 34 9.32 4.25 -15.67
N LYS A 35 9.76 3.02 -15.74
CA LYS A 35 10.11 2.35 -16.99
C LYS A 35 8.89 2.01 -17.83
N PRO A 36 7.83 1.35 -17.32
CA PRO A 36 6.63 1.07 -18.11
C PRO A 36 5.65 2.24 -18.08
N PRO A 37 5.21 2.76 -19.22
CA PRO A 37 4.13 3.74 -19.23
C PRO A 37 2.84 3.12 -18.71
N GLY A 38 2.12 3.84 -17.85
CA GLY A 38 0.83 3.37 -17.31
C GLY A 38 0.91 2.39 -16.17
N GLY A 39 2.11 2.06 -15.69
CA GLY A 39 2.30 1.20 -14.52
C GLY A 39 2.48 -0.27 -14.83
N HIS A 40 2.34 -1.09 -13.81
CA HIS A 40 2.60 -2.52 -13.87
C HIS A 40 1.28 -3.30 -13.91
N GLU A 41 1.10 -4.13 -14.93
CA GLU A 41 -0.16 -4.85 -15.13
C GLU A 41 -0.31 -6.08 -14.23
N ILE A 42 0.81 -6.72 -13.87
CA ILE A 42 0.78 -7.93 -13.06
C ILE A 42 0.95 -7.58 -11.60
N PRO A 43 -0.03 -7.89 -10.72
CA PRO A 43 0.09 -7.59 -9.32
C PRO A 43 1.20 -8.43 -8.67
N ARG A 44 2.02 -7.79 -7.84
CA ARG A 44 3.08 -8.45 -7.07
C ARG A 44 2.69 -8.65 -5.62
N ALA A 45 1.93 -7.72 -5.08
CA ALA A 45 1.43 -7.80 -3.72
C ALA A 45 -0.08 -7.75 -3.78
N ILE A 46 -0.73 -8.58 -2.98
CA ILE A 46 -2.19 -8.69 -2.97
C ILE A 46 -2.80 -8.26 -1.65
N ALA A 47 -1.98 -8.04 -0.63
CA ALA A 47 -2.47 -7.61 0.68
C ALA A 47 -1.71 -6.37 1.14
N LEU A 48 -2.43 -5.46 1.78
CA LEU A 48 -1.88 -4.26 2.36
C LEU A 48 -2.14 -4.29 3.86
N ASP A 49 -1.10 -4.05 4.64
CA ASP A 49 -1.26 -4.02 6.09
C ASP A 49 -1.87 -2.70 6.57
N HIS A 50 -2.16 -2.64 7.86
CA HIS A 50 -2.79 -1.46 8.45
C HIS A 50 -1.89 -0.22 8.40
N GLU A 51 -0.57 -0.38 8.40
CA GLU A 51 0.35 0.75 8.29
C GLU A 51 0.28 1.39 6.90
N ILE A 52 0.20 0.59 5.85
CA ILE A 52 0.03 1.09 4.48
C ILE A 52 -1.33 1.79 4.35
N SER A 53 -2.37 1.20 4.93
CA SER A 53 -3.70 1.83 4.94
C SER A 53 -3.69 3.17 5.65
N ARG A 54 -2.94 3.30 6.74
CA ARG A 54 -2.77 4.57 7.45
C ARG A 54 -2.06 5.62 6.59
N TRP A 55 -1.05 5.21 5.81
CA TRP A 55 -0.39 6.12 4.89
C TRP A 55 -1.34 6.60 3.80
N PHE A 56 -2.17 5.71 3.27
CA PHE A 56 -3.20 6.11 2.30
C PHE A 56 -4.21 7.08 2.92
N GLN A 57 -4.58 6.86 4.18
CA GLN A 57 -5.45 7.79 4.91
C GLN A 57 -4.78 9.15 5.06
N GLN A 58 -3.52 9.17 5.45
CA GLN A 58 -2.76 10.41 5.62
C GLN A 58 -2.62 11.18 4.30
N MET A 59 -2.42 10.48 3.19
CA MET A 59 -2.35 11.09 1.87
C MET A 59 -3.71 11.51 1.30
N GLY A 60 -4.79 11.11 1.95
CA GLY A 60 -6.14 11.43 1.49
C GLY A 60 -6.63 10.56 0.34
N VAL A 61 -6.00 9.43 0.07
CA VAL A 61 -6.36 8.55 -1.05
C VAL A 61 -7.05 7.25 -0.61
N LEU A 62 -7.19 7.01 0.69
CA LEU A 62 -7.77 5.77 1.19
C LEU A 62 -9.19 5.55 0.66
N ASP A 63 -10.02 6.58 0.63
CA ASP A 63 -11.39 6.48 0.14
C ASP A 63 -11.46 6.07 -1.34
N ALA A 64 -10.44 6.42 -2.12
CA ALA A 64 -10.35 6.01 -3.51
C ALA A 64 -9.88 4.55 -3.67
N VAL A 65 -9.12 4.05 -2.70
CA VAL A 65 -8.55 2.70 -2.72
C VAL A 65 -9.54 1.66 -2.20
N LEU A 66 -10.26 1.96 -1.12
CA LEU A 66 -11.15 1.02 -0.43
C LEU A 66 -12.16 0.31 -1.33
N PRO A 67 -12.81 0.98 -2.31
CA PRO A 67 -13.77 0.29 -3.19
C PRO A 67 -13.16 -0.84 -4.02
N HIS A 68 -11.84 -0.87 -4.19
CA HIS A 68 -11.12 -1.88 -4.94
C HIS A 68 -10.54 -2.98 -4.04
N CYS A 69 -10.83 -2.94 -2.76
CA CYS A 69 -10.24 -3.81 -1.75
C CYS A 69 -11.31 -4.55 -0.96
N GLU A 70 -10.91 -5.65 -0.33
CA GLU A 70 -11.74 -6.39 0.60
C GLU A 70 -11.04 -6.50 1.94
N PRO A 71 -11.80 -6.67 3.04
CA PRO A 71 -11.19 -6.90 4.34
C PRO A 71 -10.29 -8.13 4.31
N PHE A 72 -9.20 -8.07 5.06
CA PHE A 72 -8.25 -9.16 5.12
C PHE A 72 -8.89 -10.37 5.83
N THR A 73 -8.83 -11.51 5.17
CA THR A 73 -9.32 -12.77 5.72
C THR A 73 -8.15 -13.58 6.31
N PRO A 74 -8.41 -14.52 7.25
CA PRO A 74 -7.35 -15.36 7.76
C PRO A 74 -6.67 -16.18 6.67
N ASN A 75 -5.35 -16.34 6.79
CA ASN A 75 -4.59 -17.21 5.92
C ASN A 75 -4.68 -18.64 6.41
N GLU A 76 -5.00 -19.55 5.51
CA GLU A 76 -5.13 -20.97 5.82
C GLU A 76 -4.09 -21.76 5.01
N PHE A 77 -3.43 -22.69 5.69
CA PHE A 77 -2.41 -23.55 5.10
C PHE A 77 -2.91 -24.98 5.12
N PHE A 78 -2.92 -25.64 3.96
CA PHE A 78 -3.41 -26.99 3.80
C PHE A 78 -2.28 -27.96 3.44
N GLY A 79 -2.41 -29.20 3.92
CA GLY A 79 -1.49 -30.26 3.56
C GLY A 79 -1.81 -30.87 2.19
N VAL A 80 -0.97 -31.81 1.75
CA VAL A 80 -1.18 -32.50 0.46
C VAL A 80 -2.46 -33.33 0.42
N ASP A 81 -2.99 -33.71 1.59
CA ASP A 81 -4.25 -34.43 1.74
C ASP A 81 -5.48 -33.51 1.76
N GLY A 82 -5.29 -32.21 1.64
CA GLY A 82 -6.36 -31.23 1.69
C GLY A 82 -6.83 -30.86 3.09
N GLN A 83 -6.15 -31.35 4.13
CA GLN A 83 -6.51 -31.00 5.50
C GLN A 83 -5.86 -29.72 5.97
N LEU A 84 -6.59 -28.93 6.76
CA LEU A 84 -6.10 -27.68 7.32
C LEU A 84 -4.98 -27.97 8.32
N ILE A 85 -3.79 -27.43 8.04
CA ILE A 85 -2.64 -27.50 8.96
C ILE A 85 -2.68 -26.35 9.94
N ARG A 86 -2.89 -25.13 9.46
CA ARG A 86 -2.84 -23.93 10.30
C ARG A 86 -3.67 -22.82 9.70
N ARG A 87 -4.32 -22.06 10.56
CA ARG A 87 -4.99 -20.81 10.23
C ARG A 87 -4.30 -19.68 10.98
N ILE A 88 -3.87 -18.65 10.26
CA ILE A 88 -3.28 -17.46 10.85
C ILE A 88 -4.29 -16.32 10.72
N THR A 89 -4.75 -15.85 11.88
CA THR A 89 -5.66 -14.71 11.96
C THR A 89 -4.87 -13.51 12.44
N LEU A 90 -5.00 -12.40 11.72
CA LEU A 90 -4.37 -11.16 12.15
C LEU A 90 -5.09 -10.62 13.38
N VAL A 91 -4.32 -10.38 14.43
CA VAL A 91 -4.84 -9.71 15.61
C VAL A 91 -4.83 -8.22 15.35
N VAL A 92 -6.01 -7.58 15.43
CA VAL A 92 -6.12 -6.14 15.32
C VAL A 92 -5.83 -5.55 16.70
N PRO A 93 -4.70 -4.85 16.90
CA PRO A 93 -4.43 -4.21 18.18
C PRO A 93 -5.46 -3.14 18.50
N PRO A 94 -5.66 -2.80 19.78
CA PRO A 94 -6.56 -1.71 20.15
C PRO A 94 -5.91 -0.37 19.83
N TYR A 95 -6.01 0.04 18.57
CA TYR A 95 -5.48 1.33 18.15
C TYR A 95 -6.39 2.47 18.58
N PRO A 96 -5.82 3.66 18.79
CA PRO A 96 -6.62 4.84 19.03
C PRO A 96 -7.46 5.21 17.80
N GLN A 97 -8.34 6.17 17.98
CA GLN A 97 -9.21 6.66 16.92
C GLN A 97 -8.42 7.02 15.67
N GLY A 98 -8.87 6.57 14.51
CA GLY A 98 -8.19 6.78 13.24
C GLY A 98 -7.43 5.56 12.73
N HIS A 99 -7.46 4.46 13.45
CA HIS A 99 -6.86 3.21 12.98
C HIS A 99 -7.61 2.68 11.74
N VAL A 100 -6.84 2.20 10.78
CA VAL A 100 -7.37 1.56 9.57
C VAL A 100 -6.90 0.11 9.54
N PRO A 101 -7.82 -0.86 9.37
CA PRO A 101 -7.45 -2.28 9.31
C PRO A 101 -6.69 -2.63 8.05
N SER A 102 -6.10 -3.81 8.04
CA SER A 102 -5.51 -4.38 6.83
C SER A 102 -6.56 -4.67 5.78
N ILE A 103 -6.20 -4.48 4.53
CA ILE A 103 -7.07 -4.68 3.36
C ILE A 103 -6.32 -5.45 2.28
N GLY A 104 -7.04 -6.05 1.37
CA GLY A 104 -6.46 -6.80 0.26
C GLY A 104 -7.09 -6.48 -1.09
#